data_6172e0cd066b901f8f27872ea449b04a
#
_entry.id   6172e0cd066b901f8f27872ea449b04a
#
_cell.length_a   1.000
_cell.length_b   1.000
_cell.length_c   1.000
_cell.angle_alpha   90.00
_cell.angle_beta   90.00
_cell.angle_gamma   90.00
#
_symmetry.space_group_name_H-M   'P 1'
#
loop_
_entity.id
_entity.type
_entity.pdbx_description
1 polymer ?
#
loop_
_entity_poly.entity_id
_entity_poly.type
_entity_poly.pdbx_seq_one_letter_code
_entity_poly.pdbx_strand_id
1 'polypeptide(L)'
;MTSSHPVAAVCQMTSTPDKEANFTTCKRLIEQAKEGGASMIFLPEGFDYLGSSREETLQLSESLRGDIISRYSQLARKLKVWLSLGGFHERGHNWENNRRIYNSHVIINGQGEIVSVYRKGHLFDVELTSKGVSLKESAFTIPGPSLVPLVQTPVGKVGLGICYDLRFPEMSSALQRNGAEILTYPSAFTVATGTAHWEVLLRARAIETQCYVLAAAQVGAHHEKRSSYGHTLAVDPWGVVMADCGGTDVGVAMVEIDMDRLQDTRRDMPVQKHRREKGFYFSLD
;
A
#
# COMPACT_ATOMS: atom_id res chain seq x y z
N MET A 1 -24.43 23.41 -6.78
CA MET A 1 -23.29 23.23 -5.86
C MET A 1 -22.53 22.02 -6.38
N THR A 2 -21.38 22.22 -6.98
CA THR A 2 -20.52 21.09 -7.38
C THR A 2 -20.02 20.43 -6.10
N SER A 3 -20.49 19.21 -5.82
CA SER A 3 -19.94 18.36 -4.78
C SER A 3 -18.48 18.12 -5.14
N SER A 4 -17.54 18.73 -4.43
CA SER A 4 -16.13 18.42 -4.60
C SER A 4 -15.88 17.08 -3.90
N HIS A 5 -15.66 16.03 -4.68
CA HIS A 5 -15.28 14.74 -4.13
C HIS A 5 -13.94 14.85 -3.39
N PRO A 6 -13.73 14.08 -2.30
CA PRO A 6 -12.44 14.08 -1.62
C PRO A 6 -11.35 13.55 -2.55
N VAL A 7 -10.18 14.17 -2.46
CA VAL A 7 -9.03 13.83 -3.29
C VAL A 7 -8.03 13.00 -2.51
N ALA A 8 -7.67 11.84 -3.04
CA ALA A 8 -6.55 11.02 -2.64
C ALA A 8 -5.33 11.29 -3.54
N ALA A 9 -4.13 11.20 -3.00
CA ALA A 9 -2.91 11.24 -3.79
C ALA A 9 -2.12 9.94 -3.61
N VAL A 10 -1.68 9.35 -4.71
CA VAL A 10 -0.91 8.09 -4.72
C VAL A 10 0.48 8.39 -5.25
N CYS A 11 1.51 8.14 -4.43
CA CYS A 11 2.88 8.55 -4.73
C CYS A 11 3.72 7.42 -5.32
N GLN A 12 4.57 7.77 -6.27
CA GLN A 12 5.62 6.94 -6.84
C GLN A 12 6.99 7.49 -6.48
N MET A 13 7.90 6.65 -6.01
CA MET A 13 9.24 7.07 -5.67
C MET A 13 10.28 5.97 -5.88
N THR A 14 11.55 6.36 -5.83
CA THR A 14 12.69 5.45 -5.76
C THR A 14 13.36 5.58 -4.41
N SER A 15 13.15 4.62 -3.52
CA SER A 15 13.87 4.56 -2.25
C SER A 15 15.25 3.96 -2.43
N THR A 16 16.19 4.45 -1.62
CA THR A 16 17.56 3.96 -1.49
C THR A 16 17.85 3.59 -0.04
N PRO A 17 19.04 3.11 0.34
CA PRO A 17 19.41 2.96 1.75
C PRO A 17 19.48 4.28 2.54
N ASP A 18 19.57 5.42 1.86
CA ASP A 18 19.64 6.75 2.47
C ASP A 18 18.25 7.22 2.93
N LYS A 19 17.97 7.07 4.23
CA LYS A 19 16.70 7.46 4.87
C LYS A 19 16.41 8.96 4.76
N GLU A 20 17.44 9.81 4.78
CA GLU A 20 17.27 11.26 4.69
C GLU A 20 16.88 11.71 3.29
N ALA A 21 17.52 11.13 2.27
CA ALA A 21 17.16 11.37 0.88
C ALA A 21 15.72 10.89 0.59
N ASN A 22 15.33 9.72 1.12
CA ASN A 22 13.99 9.19 0.97
C ASN A 22 12.95 10.06 1.67
N PHE A 23 13.21 10.49 2.91
CA PHE A 23 12.32 11.40 3.63
C PHE A 23 12.15 12.74 2.89
N THR A 24 13.23 13.29 2.36
CA THR A 24 13.20 14.55 1.57
C THR A 24 12.33 14.39 0.33
N THR A 25 12.45 13.27 -0.37
CA THR A 25 11.62 12.94 -1.53
C THR A 25 10.15 12.78 -1.14
N CYS A 26 9.85 11.99 -0.11
CA CYS A 26 8.48 11.81 0.39
C CYS A 26 7.84 13.13 0.83
N LYS A 27 8.59 13.96 1.57
CA LYS A 27 8.12 15.26 2.02
C LYS A 27 7.71 16.14 0.83
N ARG A 28 8.54 16.23 -0.21
CA ARG A 28 8.23 16.98 -1.44
C ARG A 28 6.96 16.45 -2.11
N LEU A 29 6.81 15.13 -2.24
CA LEU A 29 5.62 14.51 -2.84
C LEU A 29 4.35 14.79 -2.00
N ILE A 30 4.45 14.73 -0.67
CA ILE A 30 3.36 15.02 0.25
C ILE A 30 2.95 16.51 0.16
N GLU A 31 3.92 17.42 0.12
CA GLU A 31 3.66 18.86 -0.04
C GLU A 31 3.00 19.15 -1.40
N GLN A 32 3.50 18.58 -2.49
CA GLN A 32 2.89 18.66 -3.82
C GLN A 32 1.45 18.12 -3.85
N ALA A 33 1.21 16.95 -3.24
CA ALA A 33 -0.13 16.37 -3.14
C ALA A 33 -1.09 17.28 -2.35
N LYS A 34 -0.62 17.87 -1.24
CA LYS A 34 -1.40 18.83 -0.45
C LYS A 34 -1.76 20.07 -1.25
N GLU A 35 -0.83 20.63 -2.00
CA GLU A 35 -1.07 21.78 -2.89
C GLU A 35 -2.11 21.45 -3.97
N GLY A 36 -2.13 20.20 -4.46
CA GLY A 36 -3.15 19.68 -5.36
C GLY A 36 -4.51 19.37 -4.70
N GLY A 37 -4.68 19.63 -3.40
CA GLY A 37 -5.95 19.47 -2.68
C GLY A 37 -6.18 18.09 -2.06
N ALA A 38 -5.18 17.20 -2.04
CA ALA A 38 -5.31 15.89 -1.40
C ALA A 38 -5.57 16.01 0.11
N SER A 39 -6.54 15.23 0.60
CA SER A 39 -6.84 15.06 2.02
C SER A 39 -6.15 13.83 2.63
N MET A 40 -5.81 12.84 1.79
CA MET A 40 -5.06 11.64 2.18
C MET A 40 -4.03 11.29 1.10
N ILE A 41 -2.82 10.92 1.54
CA ILE A 41 -1.67 10.69 0.68
C ILE A 41 -1.08 9.32 0.98
N PHE A 42 -0.84 8.53 -0.07
CA PHE A 42 -0.41 7.14 -0.01
C PHE A 42 1.03 7.04 -0.50
N LEU A 43 1.92 6.56 0.38
CA LEU A 43 3.32 6.26 0.06
C LEU A 43 3.52 4.76 -0.19
N PRO A 44 4.51 4.35 -1.00
CA PRO A 44 4.74 2.95 -1.36
C PRO A 44 5.40 2.13 -0.24
N GLU A 45 5.46 0.82 -0.43
CA GLU A 45 6.25 -0.11 0.40
C GLU A 45 7.73 0.28 0.38
N GLY A 46 8.37 0.31 1.57
CA GLY A 46 9.77 0.72 1.72
C GLY A 46 10.01 2.21 1.47
N PHE A 47 9.01 3.06 1.72
CA PHE A 47 9.15 4.52 1.61
C PHE A 47 10.25 5.08 2.52
N ASP A 48 10.55 4.40 3.61
CA ASP A 48 11.58 4.77 4.59
C ASP A 48 12.99 4.44 4.07
N TYR A 49 13.20 3.26 3.51
CA TYR A 49 14.42 2.87 2.79
C TYR A 49 14.24 1.52 2.07
N LEU A 50 15.17 1.22 1.16
CA LEU A 50 15.37 -0.13 0.62
C LEU A 50 16.86 -0.48 0.76
N GLY A 51 17.15 -1.37 1.71
CA GLY A 51 18.52 -1.81 2.02
C GLY A 51 19.10 -2.68 0.91
N SER A 52 20.41 -2.55 0.67
CA SER A 52 21.17 -3.33 -0.31
C SER A 52 21.49 -4.76 0.16
N SER A 53 21.31 -5.02 1.46
CA SER A 53 21.51 -6.31 2.09
C SER A 53 20.50 -6.53 3.23
N ARG A 54 20.35 -7.80 3.64
CA ARG A 54 19.57 -8.16 4.83
C ARG A 54 20.09 -7.45 6.09
N GLU A 55 21.41 -7.41 6.26
CA GLU A 55 22.03 -6.81 7.44
C GLU A 55 21.74 -5.32 7.51
N GLU A 56 21.94 -4.59 6.42
CA GLU A 56 21.62 -3.17 6.33
C GLU A 56 20.14 -2.91 6.56
N THR A 57 19.24 -3.74 6.00
CA THR A 57 17.80 -3.65 6.24
C THR A 57 17.45 -3.76 7.72
N LEU A 58 18.07 -4.71 8.44
CA LEU A 58 17.86 -4.86 9.87
C LEU A 58 18.46 -3.71 10.68
N GLN A 59 19.63 -3.22 10.28
CA GLN A 59 20.33 -2.14 10.98
C GLN A 59 19.56 -0.83 10.91
N LEU A 60 19.03 -0.47 9.75
CA LEU A 60 18.30 0.78 9.50
C LEU A 60 16.89 0.80 10.09
N SER A 61 16.34 -0.36 10.47
CA SER A 61 14.97 -0.48 10.99
C SER A 61 14.75 0.31 12.28
N GLU A 62 13.53 0.72 12.51
CA GLU A 62 13.14 1.48 13.72
C GLU A 62 11.87 0.93 14.35
N SER A 63 11.59 1.33 15.58
CA SER A 63 10.30 1.11 16.20
C SER A 63 9.27 2.13 15.68
N LEU A 64 7.98 1.88 15.90
CA LEU A 64 6.91 2.85 15.60
C LEU A 64 7.03 4.18 16.40
N ARG A 65 7.88 4.20 17.44
CA ARG A 65 8.20 5.40 18.23
C ARG A 65 9.53 6.02 17.83
N GLY A 66 10.12 5.56 16.71
CA GLY A 66 11.39 6.05 16.19
C GLY A 66 11.27 7.39 15.49
N ASP A 67 12.41 7.90 15.05
CA ASP A 67 12.54 9.23 14.43
C ASP A 67 11.70 9.35 13.15
N ILE A 68 11.77 8.39 12.27
CA ILE A 68 11.07 8.43 10.98
C ILE A 68 9.56 8.61 11.17
N ILE A 69 8.91 7.77 11.98
CA ILE A 69 7.46 7.89 12.21
C ILE A 69 7.12 9.21 12.92
N SER A 70 7.96 9.67 13.85
CA SER A 70 7.77 10.97 14.51
C SER A 70 7.78 12.13 13.51
N ARG A 71 8.68 12.13 12.54
CA ARG A 71 8.79 13.16 11.49
C ARG A 71 7.56 13.16 10.58
N TYR A 72 7.05 12.00 10.17
CA TYR A 72 5.80 11.91 9.38
C TYR A 72 4.58 12.35 10.20
N SER A 73 4.53 12.03 11.50
CA SER A 73 3.48 12.53 12.41
C SER A 73 3.48 14.07 12.51
N GLN A 74 4.65 14.67 12.61
CA GLN A 74 4.78 16.13 12.61
C GLN A 74 4.38 16.75 11.27
N LEU A 75 4.76 16.11 10.15
CA LEU A 75 4.42 16.57 8.80
C LEU A 75 2.90 16.47 8.55
N ALA A 76 2.26 15.36 8.91
CA ALA A 76 0.81 15.16 8.82
C ALA A 76 0.05 16.25 9.60
N ARG A 77 0.47 16.52 10.85
CA ARG A 77 -0.10 17.58 11.69
C ARG A 77 0.08 18.98 11.10
N LYS A 78 1.29 19.29 10.63
CA LYS A 78 1.61 20.59 10.02
C LYS A 78 0.76 20.87 8.79
N LEU A 79 0.61 19.89 7.91
CA LEU A 79 -0.11 20.03 6.65
C LEU A 79 -1.61 19.73 6.77
N LYS A 80 -2.06 19.20 7.92
CA LYS A 80 -3.44 18.73 8.17
C LYS A 80 -3.90 17.73 7.10
N VAL A 81 -3.06 16.73 6.81
CA VAL A 81 -3.34 15.65 5.86
C VAL A 81 -3.22 14.29 6.54
N TRP A 82 -3.94 13.31 6.01
CA TRP A 82 -3.76 11.92 6.40
C TRP A 82 -2.65 11.28 5.57
N LEU A 83 -1.87 10.41 6.20
CA LEU A 83 -0.80 9.68 5.54
C LEU A 83 -1.03 8.17 5.65
N SER A 84 -0.91 7.49 4.53
CA SER A 84 -0.83 6.05 4.40
C SER A 84 0.62 5.68 4.10
N LEU A 85 1.34 5.26 5.13
CA LEU A 85 2.75 4.92 5.08
C LEU A 85 2.90 3.42 4.85
N GLY A 86 3.05 3.03 3.59
CA GLY A 86 3.11 1.63 3.20
C GLY A 86 4.48 1.01 3.45
N GLY A 87 4.53 -0.17 4.11
CA GLY A 87 5.73 -0.99 4.20
C GLY A 87 6.88 -0.40 5.00
N PHE A 88 6.60 0.20 6.15
CA PHE A 88 7.62 0.63 7.12
C PHE A 88 8.37 -0.56 7.72
N HIS A 89 9.69 -0.48 7.80
CA HIS A 89 10.53 -1.51 8.41
C HIS A 89 10.52 -1.39 9.93
N GLU A 90 9.47 -1.95 10.56
CA GLU A 90 9.24 -1.90 12.00
C GLU A 90 10.07 -2.96 12.73
N ARG A 91 10.87 -2.60 13.73
CA ARG A 91 11.56 -3.56 14.61
C ARG A 91 10.57 -4.47 15.30
N GLY A 92 10.86 -5.77 15.30
CA GLY A 92 10.06 -6.77 16.02
C GLY A 92 10.05 -6.54 17.53
N HIS A 93 8.99 -6.99 18.19
CA HIS A 93 8.82 -6.78 19.63
C HIS A 93 9.92 -7.41 20.52
N ASN A 94 10.56 -8.46 20.02
CA ASN A 94 11.65 -9.15 20.74
C ASN A 94 13.01 -8.92 20.03
N TRP A 95 13.28 -7.67 19.68
CA TRP A 95 14.43 -7.28 18.87
C TRP A 95 15.78 -7.75 19.42
N GLU A 96 15.95 -7.72 20.75
CA GLU A 96 17.21 -8.10 21.39
C GLU A 96 17.54 -9.58 21.23
N ASN A 97 16.51 -10.45 21.20
CA ASN A 97 16.68 -11.90 21.09
C ASN A 97 16.40 -12.45 19.70
N ASN A 98 15.61 -11.73 18.90
CA ASN A 98 15.22 -12.12 17.56
C ASN A 98 15.21 -10.90 16.63
N ARG A 99 16.36 -10.64 16.00
CA ARG A 99 16.52 -9.52 15.07
C ARG A 99 15.75 -9.75 13.77
N ARG A 100 14.43 -9.62 13.85
CA ARG A 100 13.51 -9.64 12.72
C ARG A 100 12.60 -8.43 12.79
N ILE A 101 12.14 -7.98 11.64
CA ILE A 101 11.28 -6.82 11.49
C ILE A 101 9.86 -7.25 11.11
N TYR A 102 8.91 -6.33 11.22
CA TYR A 102 7.66 -6.37 10.48
C TYR A 102 7.73 -5.43 9.29
N ASN A 103 6.99 -5.76 8.25
CA ASN A 103 6.69 -4.87 7.14
C ASN A 103 5.31 -4.27 7.44
N SER A 104 5.28 -2.99 7.84
CA SER A 104 4.12 -2.40 8.51
C SER A 104 3.51 -1.25 7.72
N HIS A 105 2.21 -1.34 7.45
CA HIS A 105 1.42 -0.26 6.87
C HIS A 105 0.83 0.58 7.99
N VAL A 106 1.28 1.82 8.10
CA VAL A 106 0.92 2.73 9.19
C VAL A 106 0.02 3.84 8.66
N ILE A 107 -1.13 4.05 9.30
CA ILE A 107 -1.99 5.20 9.00
C ILE A 107 -1.83 6.26 10.08
N ILE A 108 -1.52 7.48 9.64
CA ILE A 108 -1.41 8.67 10.50
C ILE A 108 -2.51 9.65 10.10
N ASN A 109 -3.28 10.15 11.08
CA ASN A 109 -4.34 11.12 10.85
C ASN A 109 -3.80 12.56 10.73
N GLY A 110 -4.68 13.51 10.40
CA GLY A 110 -4.32 14.93 10.27
C GLY A 110 -3.91 15.63 11.59
N GLN A 111 -4.04 14.95 12.73
CA GLN A 111 -3.52 15.38 14.04
C GLN A 111 -2.11 14.82 14.31
N GLY A 112 -1.58 14.00 13.39
CA GLY A 112 -0.29 13.35 13.53
C GLY A 112 -0.30 12.14 14.46
N GLU A 113 -1.45 11.51 14.67
CA GLU A 113 -1.62 10.33 15.52
C GLU A 113 -1.65 9.07 14.65
N ILE A 114 -0.97 8.00 15.10
CA ILE A 114 -1.09 6.68 14.49
C ILE A 114 -2.48 6.12 14.85
N VAL A 115 -3.32 5.89 13.84
CA VAL A 115 -4.69 5.38 14.03
C VAL A 115 -4.84 3.92 13.63
N SER A 116 -3.91 3.37 12.85
CA SER A 116 -3.89 1.95 12.50
C SER A 116 -2.49 1.50 12.11
N VAL A 117 -2.19 0.23 12.38
CA VAL A 117 -0.96 -0.45 11.97
C VAL A 117 -1.32 -1.85 11.51
N TYR A 118 -1.20 -2.12 10.21
CA TYR A 118 -1.29 -3.46 9.65
C TYR A 118 0.11 -4.00 9.38
N ARG A 119 0.40 -5.20 9.81
CA ARG A 119 1.64 -5.91 9.51
C ARG A 119 1.39 -6.92 8.40
N LYS A 120 2.21 -6.89 7.37
CA LYS A 120 2.09 -7.74 6.16
C LYS A 120 1.88 -9.20 6.54
N GLY A 121 0.76 -9.79 6.09
CA GLY A 121 0.41 -11.17 6.40
C GLY A 121 1.11 -12.17 5.50
N HIS A 122 1.22 -11.86 4.20
CA HIS A 122 1.81 -12.75 3.21
C HIS A 122 3.20 -12.26 2.81
N LEU A 123 4.22 -13.03 3.18
CA LEU A 123 5.61 -12.70 2.89
C LEU A 123 6.03 -13.22 1.52
N PHE A 124 6.86 -12.42 0.83
CA PHE A 124 7.30 -12.70 -0.53
C PHE A 124 8.50 -13.67 -0.53
N ASP A 125 8.21 -14.96 -0.43
CA ASP A 125 9.19 -16.03 -0.55
C ASP A 125 9.04 -16.68 -1.92
N VAL A 126 9.89 -16.26 -2.88
CA VAL A 126 9.79 -16.75 -4.26
C VAL A 126 11.16 -17.09 -4.83
N GLU A 127 11.17 -18.11 -5.64
CA GLU A 127 12.32 -18.53 -6.43
C GLU A 127 11.88 -18.68 -7.90
N LEU A 128 12.14 -17.63 -8.69
CA LEU A 128 11.82 -17.60 -10.12
C LEU A 128 13.12 -17.76 -10.91
N THR A 129 13.65 -18.98 -10.95
CA THR A 129 14.96 -19.30 -11.54
C THR A 129 15.07 -18.84 -13.00
N SER A 130 14.01 -19.01 -13.79
CA SER A 130 13.97 -18.55 -15.18
C SER A 130 13.94 -17.03 -15.35
N LYS A 131 13.67 -16.27 -14.28
CA LYS A 131 13.62 -14.80 -14.26
C LYS A 131 14.73 -14.17 -13.42
N GLY A 132 15.66 -14.97 -12.88
CA GLY A 132 16.74 -14.49 -12.03
C GLY A 132 16.30 -13.85 -10.72
N VAL A 133 15.11 -14.21 -10.21
CA VAL A 133 14.54 -13.67 -8.97
C VAL A 133 14.57 -14.74 -7.89
N SER A 134 15.32 -14.52 -6.83
CA SER A 134 15.29 -15.34 -5.60
C SER A 134 15.21 -14.40 -4.41
N LEU A 135 14.05 -14.37 -3.74
CA LEU A 135 13.79 -13.51 -2.59
C LEU A 135 13.12 -14.34 -1.49
N LYS A 136 13.60 -14.18 -0.26
CA LYS A 136 13.08 -14.85 0.92
C LYS A 136 12.85 -13.83 2.03
N GLU A 137 11.70 -13.15 1.97
CA GLU A 137 11.31 -12.11 2.93
C GLU A 137 11.19 -12.68 4.35
N SER A 138 10.69 -13.93 4.49
CA SER A 138 10.55 -14.61 5.78
C SER A 138 11.87 -14.84 6.52
N ALA A 139 13.01 -14.73 5.84
CA ALA A 139 14.32 -14.88 6.47
C ALA A 139 14.61 -13.79 7.52
N PHE A 140 13.97 -12.62 7.39
CA PHE A 140 14.20 -11.48 8.29
C PHE A 140 12.91 -10.73 8.66
N THR A 141 11.76 -11.07 8.04
CA THR A 141 10.47 -10.44 8.34
C THR A 141 9.56 -11.43 9.09
N ILE A 142 8.82 -10.92 10.06
CA ILE A 142 7.82 -11.66 10.81
C ILE A 142 6.46 -11.44 10.16
N PRO A 143 5.70 -12.47 9.81
CA PRO A 143 4.36 -12.29 9.26
C PRO A 143 3.42 -11.67 10.30
N GLY A 144 2.54 -10.77 9.85
CA GLY A 144 1.48 -10.22 10.68
C GLY A 144 0.48 -11.30 11.09
N PRO A 145 -0.09 -11.21 12.29
CA PRO A 145 -0.95 -12.28 12.83
C PRO A 145 -2.38 -12.25 12.29
N SER A 146 -2.86 -11.11 11.78
CA SER A 146 -4.26 -10.94 11.37
C SER A 146 -4.48 -9.66 10.55
N LEU A 147 -5.64 -9.57 9.92
CA LEU A 147 -6.17 -8.32 9.39
C LEU A 147 -6.48 -7.36 10.54
N VAL A 148 -6.48 -6.07 10.23
CA VAL A 148 -6.87 -5.00 11.16
C VAL A 148 -8.24 -4.43 10.76
N PRO A 149 -8.98 -3.79 11.69
CA PRO A 149 -10.21 -3.09 11.35
C PRO A 149 -10.01 -2.05 10.26
N LEU A 150 -11.04 -1.82 9.47
CA LEU A 150 -11.05 -0.76 8.46
C LEU A 150 -10.83 0.61 9.11
N VAL A 151 -10.13 1.48 8.40
CA VAL A 151 -9.85 2.83 8.87
C VAL A 151 -10.82 3.80 8.22
N GLN A 152 -11.61 4.50 9.04
CA GLN A 152 -12.41 5.62 8.55
C GLN A 152 -11.51 6.81 8.28
N THR A 153 -11.47 7.27 7.04
CA THR A 153 -10.58 8.34 6.57
C THR A 153 -11.37 9.44 5.86
N PRO A 154 -10.74 10.59 5.53
CA PRO A 154 -11.39 11.64 4.72
C PRO A 154 -11.81 11.20 3.31
N VAL A 155 -11.20 10.14 2.78
CA VAL A 155 -11.48 9.64 1.43
C VAL A 155 -12.38 8.39 1.41
N GLY A 156 -12.76 7.86 2.57
CA GLY A 156 -13.63 6.68 2.73
C GLY A 156 -13.05 5.64 3.67
N LYS A 157 -13.69 4.47 3.74
CA LYS A 157 -13.27 3.33 4.58
C LYS A 157 -12.17 2.53 3.88
N VAL A 158 -10.97 2.59 4.43
CA VAL A 158 -9.78 2.01 3.84
C VAL A 158 -9.46 0.65 4.47
N GLY A 159 -9.32 -0.38 3.63
CA GLY A 159 -8.79 -1.68 3.96
C GLY A 159 -7.30 -1.77 3.61
N LEU A 160 -6.48 -2.22 4.55
CA LEU A 160 -5.02 -2.21 4.43
C LEU A 160 -4.47 -3.55 3.95
N GLY A 161 -3.65 -3.52 2.91
CA GLY A 161 -2.78 -4.58 2.44
C GLY A 161 -1.39 -4.05 2.14
N ILE A 162 -0.43 -4.92 1.82
CA ILE A 162 0.92 -4.57 1.38
C ILE A 162 1.35 -5.54 0.28
N CYS A 163 1.66 -5.02 -0.90
CA CYS A 163 2.43 -5.68 -1.97
C CYS A 163 1.95 -7.11 -2.28
N TYR A 164 2.62 -8.12 -1.75
CA TYR A 164 2.33 -9.53 -2.00
C TYR A 164 0.92 -9.96 -1.56
N ASP A 165 0.32 -9.26 -0.59
CA ASP A 165 -1.07 -9.46 -0.16
C ASP A 165 -2.07 -9.31 -1.33
N LEU A 166 -1.72 -8.53 -2.36
CA LEU A 166 -2.50 -8.36 -3.58
C LEU A 166 -2.81 -9.70 -4.28
N ARG A 167 -1.98 -10.74 -4.11
CA ARG A 167 -2.16 -12.03 -4.76
C ARG A 167 -3.22 -12.93 -4.09
N PHE A 168 -3.71 -12.53 -2.94
CA PHE A 168 -4.65 -13.31 -2.13
C PHE A 168 -6.05 -12.68 -2.17
N PRO A 169 -6.93 -13.10 -3.10
CA PRO A 169 -8.27 -12.53 -3.27
C PRO A 169 -9.16 -12.73 -2.03
N GLU A 170 -8.87 -13.73 -1.21
CA GLU A 170 -9.57 -13.99 0.05
C GLU A 170 -9.45 -12.82 1.01
N MET A 171 -8.26 -12.21 1.10
CA MET A 171 -8.00 -11.03 1.91
C MET A 171 -8.81 -9.83 1.42
N SER A 172 -8.77 -9.55 0.11
CA SER A 172 -9.53 -8.45 -0.50
C SER A 172 -11.03 -8.63 -0.29
N SER A 173 -11.53 -9.87 -0.46
CA SER A 173 -12.93 -10.22 -0.22
C SER A 173 -13.31 -10.09 1.26
N ALA A 174 -12.40 -10.41 2.19
CA ALA A 174 -12.64 -10.23 3.62
C ALA A 174 -12.75 -8.76 3.99
N LEU A 175 -11.85 -7.91 3.50
CA LEU A 175 -11.89 -6.47 3.72
C LEU A 175 -13.19 -5.86 3.15
N GLN A 176 -13.58 -6.24 1.93
CA GLN A 176 -14.82 -5.78 1.30
C GLN A 176 -16.06 -6.19 2.12
N ARG A 177 -16.13 -7.45 2.59
CA ARG A 177 -17.26 -7.93 3.43
C ARG A 177 -17.38 -7.18 4.75
N ASN A 178 -16.30 -6.62 5.26
CA ASN A 178 -16.30 -5.75 6.42
C ASN A 178 -16.62 -4.29 6.08
N GLY A 179 -16.92 -3.98 4.81
CA GLY A 179 -17.41 -2.69 4.36
C GLY A 179 -16.32 -1.77 3.81
N ALA A 180 -15.18 -2.29 3.36
CA ALA A 180 -14.17 -1.47 2.68
C ALA A 180 -14.76 -0.79 1.43
N GLU A 181 -14.37 0.46 1.24
CA GLU A 181 -14.68 1.28 0.07
C GLU A 181 -13.43 1.46 -0.79
N ILE A 182 -12.27 1.44 -0.15
CA ILE A 182 -10.95 1.56 -0.75
C ILE A 182 -10.07 0.40 -0.24
N LEU A 183 -9.35 -0.25 -1.16
CA LEU A 183 -8.29 -1.19 -0.84
C LEU A 183 -6.94 -0.58 -1.20
N THR A 184 -5.91 -0.79 -0.36
CA THR A 184 -4.59 -0.25 -0.63
C THR A 184 -3.55 -1.36 -0.70
N TYR A 185 -2.63 -1.22 -1.67
CA TYR A 185 -1.51 -2.15 -1.86
C TYR A 185 -0.21 -1.38 -2.15
N PRO A 186 0.34 -0.65 -1.15
CA PRO A 186 1.67 -0.06 -1.31
C PRO A 186 2.68 -1.17 -1.64
N SER A 187 3.54 -0.94 -2.64
CA SER A 187 4.29 -2.05 -3.26
C SER A 187 5.68 -1.65 -3.75
N ALA A 188 6.55 -2.68 -3.80
CA ALA A 188 7.84 -2.67 -4.48
C ALA A 188 7.95 -3.93 -5.37
N PHE A 189 7.07 -4.05 -6.37
CA PHE A 189 7.05 -5.19 -7.30
C PHE A 189 8.32 -5.25 -8.12
N THR A 190 8.88 -6.45 -8.30
CA THR A 190 9.98 -6.66 -9.26
C THR A 190 9.51 -6.34 -10.68
N VAL A 191 10.42 -5.90 -11.54
CA VAL A 191 10.09 -5.60 -12.96
C VAL A 191 9.43 -6.82 -13.63
N ALA A 192 9.98 -8.02 -13.42
CA ALA A 192 9.45 -9.24 -14.05
C ALA A 192 8.00 -9.57 -13.66
N THR A 193 7.67 -9.47 -12.37
CA THR A 193 6.32 -9.75 -11.89
C THR A 193 5.39 -8.56 -12.09
N GLY A 194 5.91 -7.35 -12.07
CA GLY A 194 5.16 -6.13 -12.32
C GLY A 194 4.60 -6.10 -13.74
N THR A 195 5.47 -6.28 -14.74
CA THR A 195 5.08 -6.32 -16.16
C THR A 195 3.98 -7.36 -16.43
N ALA A 196 4.03 -8.51 -15.77
CA ALA A 196 3.09 -9.60 -16.07
C ALA A 196 1.78 -9.51 -15.26
N HIS A 197 1.81 -8.94 -14.04
CA HIS A 197 0.72 -9.16 -13.09
C HIS A 197 0.15 -7.88 -12.45
N TRP A 198 0.88 -6.78 -12.37
CA TRP A 198 0.56 -5.63 -11.54
C TRP A 198 -0.80 -5.03 -11.85
N GLU A 199 -1.00 -4.50 -13.05
CA GLU A 199 -2.25 -3.88 -13.46
C GLU A 199 -3.41 -4.86 -13.42
N VAL A 200 -3.21 -6.08 -13.97
CA VAL A 200 -4.25 -7.11 -14.05
C VAL A 200 -4.78 -7.47 -12.66
N LEU A 201 -3.89 -7.66 -11.67
CA LEU A 201 -4.29 -7.99 -10.31
C LEU A 201 -5.01 -6.82 -9.62
N LEU A 202 -4.54 -5.59 -9.76
CA LEU A 202 -5.19 -4.43 -9.16
C LEU A 202 -6.59 -4.21 -9.72
N ARG A 203 -6.75 -4.31 -11.05
CA ARG A 203 -8.05 -4.23 -11.70
C ARG A 203 -8.97 -5.38 -11.28
N ALA A 204 -8.45 -6.60 -11.19
CA ALA A 204 -9.21 -7.73 -10.70
C ALA A 204 -9.73 -7.48 -9.28
N ARG A 205 -8.88 -6.99 -8.36
CA ARG A 205 -9.32 -6.65 -6.99
C ARG A 205 -10.39 -5.58 -6.97
N ALA A 206 -10.26 -4.53 -7.80
CA ALA A 206 -11.28 -3.49 -7.90
C ALA A 206 -12.63 -4.06 -8.38
N ILE A 207 -12.62 -4.86 -9.45
CA ILE A 207 -13.83 -5.46 -10.05
C ILE A 207 -14.49 -6.45 -9.09
N GLU A 208 -13.74 -7.39 -8.51
CA GLU A 208 -14.24 -8.45 -7.63
C GLU A 208 -14.86 -7.91 -6.34
N THR A 209 -14.28 -6.84 -5.81
CA THR A 209 -14.70 -6.24 -4.54
C THR A 209 -15.60 -5.03 -4.71
N GLN A 210 -15.66 -4.46 -5.92
CA GLN A 210 -16.34 -3.20 -6.19
C GLN A 210 -15.89 -2.08 -5.22
N CYS A 211 -14.55 -2.00 -5.04
CA CYS A 211 -13.86 -1.00 -4.26
C CYS A 211 -12.94 -0.18 -5.16
N TYR A 212 -12.62 1.04 -4.77
CA TYR A 212 -11.42 1.71 -5.29
C TYR A 212 -10.18 0.92 -4.89
N VAL A 213 -9.17 0.91 -5.75
CA VAL A 213 -7.85 0.33 -5.43
C VAL A 213 -6.79 1.41 -5.62
N LEU A 214 -6.06 1.73 -4.54
CA LEU A 214 -4.99 2.72 -4.54
C LEU A 214 -3.66 2.03 -4.23
N ALA A 215 -2.75 2.00 -5.20
CA ALA A 215 -1.54 1.22 -5.16
C ALA A 215 -0.30 2.08 -5.45
N ALA A 216 0.23 2.70 -4.40
CA ALA A 216 1.49 3.42 -4.46
C ALA A 216 2.65 2.45 -4.70
N ALA A 217 3.56 2.78 -5.62
CA ALA A 217 4.62 1.89 -6.05
C ALA A 217 6.02 2.51 -5.99
N GLN A 218 6.99 1.68 -5.69
CA GLN A 218 8.39 1.97 -5.93
C GLN A 218 8.71 1.83 -7.43
N VAL A 219 9.61 2.66 -7.94
CA VAL A 219 10.04 2.67 -9.36
C VAL A 219 11.57 2.74 -9.48
N GLY A 220 12.10 2.17 -10.55
CA GLY A 220 13.50 2.32 -10.92
C GLY A 220 14.47 1.51 -10.06
N ALA A 221 15.76 1.83 -10.16
CA ALA A 221 16.84 1.12 -9.49
C ALA A 221 17.07 1.65 -8.06
N HIS A 222 16.99 0.75 -7.09
CA HIS A 222 17.25 1.05 -5.67
C HIS A 222 18.70 0.86 -5.31
N HIS A 223 19.30 -0.19 -5.86
CA HIS A 223 20.71 -0.54 -5.80
C HIS A 223 21.03 -1.51 -6.97
N GLU A 224 22.28 -1.90 -7.14
CA GLU A 224 22.74 -2.71 -8.29
C GLU A 224 21.95 -4.00 -8.56
N LYS A 225 21.36 -4.59 -7.51
CA LYS A 225 20.65 -5.90 -7.58
C LYS A 225 19.13 -5.79 -7.50
N ARG A 226 18.56 -4.58 -7.33
CA ARG A 226 17.12 -4.42 -7.12
C ARG A 226 16.56 -3.22 -7.86
N SER A 227 15.58 -3.51 -8.69
CA SER A 227 14.76 -2.50 -9.35
C SER A 227 13.27 -2.83 -9.17
N SER A 228 12.44 -1.79 -9.13
CA SER A 228 10.99 -1.91 -9.05
C SER A 228 10.33 -1.45 -10.33
N TYR A 229 9.14 -2.01 -10.59
CA TYR A 229 8.40 -1.87 -11.83
C TYR A 229 7.80 -0.47 -12.03
N GLY A 230 7.44 0.23 -10.93
CA GLY A 230 6.71 1.48 -11.04
C GLY A 230 5.21 1.28 -11.20
N HIS A 231 4.61 2.15 -12.02
CA HIS A 231 3.18 2.16 -12.29
C HIS A 231 2.32 2.28 -11.02
N THR A 232 2.63 3.30 -10.17
CA THR A 232 1.68 3.74 -9.15
C THR A 232 0.32 3.90 -9.80
N LEU A 233 -0.68 3.13 -9.32
CA LEU A 233 -1.93 2.95 -10.02
C LEU A 233 -3.13 3.24 -9.11
N ALA A 234 -4.15 3.89 -9.68
CA ALA A 234 -5.46 4.01 -9.06
C ALA A 234 -6.53 3.42 -9.99
N VAL A 235 -7.40 2.59 -9.43
CA VAL A 235 -8.47 1.90 -10.16
C VAL A 235 -9.80 2.17 -9.49
N ASP A 236 -10.85 2.45 -10.28
CA ASP A 236 -12.20 2.65 -9.77
C ASP A 236 -12.95 1.32 -9.53
N PRO A 237 -14.11 1.34 -8.87
CA PRO A 237 -14.90 0.13 -8.58
C PRO A 237 -15.38 -0.65 -9.81
N TRP A 238 -15.34 -0.05 -10.99
CA TRP A 238 -15.67 -0.69 -12.27
C TRP A 238 -14.46 -1.34 -12.95
N GLY A 239 -13.25 -1.10 -12.43
CA GLY A 239 -12.00 -1.60 -12.99
C GLY A 239 -11.34 -0.66 -14.01
N VAL A 240 -11.78 0.59 -14.09
CA VAL A 240 -11.14 1.60 -14.94
C VAL A 240 -9.89 2.13 -14.25
N VAL A 241 -8.77 2.15 -14.95
CA VAL A 241 -7.55 2.82 -14.49
C VAL A 241 -7.78 4.33 -14.55
N MET A 242 -7.83 4.96 -13.37
CA MET A 242 -8.04 6.40 -13.22
C MET A 242 -6.75 7.20 -13.34
N ALA A 243 -5.65 6.62 -12.87
CA ALA A 243 -4.33 7.23 -12.93
C ALA A 243 -3.23 6.16 -12.94
N ASP A 244 -2.15 6.46 -13.65
CA ASP A 244 -0.92 5.66 -13.72
C ASP A 244 0.27 6.61 -13.84
N CYS A 245 1.25 6.49 -12.94
CA CYS A 245 2.48 7.30 -12.95
C CYS A 245 3.54 6.81 -13.97
N GLY A 246 3.26 5.71 -14.69
CA GLY A 246 4.24 5.11 -15.60
C GLY A 246 5.40 4.40 -14.88
N GLY A 247 6.34 3.89 -15.65
CA GLY A 247 7.42 3.01 -15.18
C GLY A 247 8.77 3.67 -14.95
N THR A 248 8.89 5.01 -15.00
CA THR A 248 10.19 5.70 -15.01
C THR A 248 10.36 6.78 -13.95
N ASP A 249 9.34 7.58 -13.69
CA ASP A 249 9.50 8.85 -12.99
C ASP A 249 8.96 8.81 -11.56
N VAL A 250 9.60 9.57 -10.68
CA VAL A 250 9.06 9.90 -9.34
C VAL A 250 7.94 10.91 -9.49
N GLY A 251 6.75 10.63 -8.93
CA GLY A 251 5.58 11.48 -9.14
C GLY A 251 4.42 11.24 -8.19
N VAL A 252 3.34 11.98 -8.43
CA VAL A 252 2.08 11.91 -7.68
C VAL A 252 0.92 11.79 -8.66
N ALA A 253 0.08 10.78 -8.49
CA ALA A 253 -1.22 10.67 -9.15
C ALA A 253 -2.30 11.20 -8.21
N MET A 254 -3.08 12.19 -8.69
CA MET A 254 -4.22 12.76 -7.96
C MET A 254 -5.50 12.05 -8.40
N VAL A 255 -6.33 11.64 -7.45
CA VAL A 255 -7.52 10.82 -7.71
C VAL A 255 -8.71 11.35 -6.91
N GLU A 256 -9.75 11.75 -7.59
CA GLU A 256 -11.05 12.05 -6.96
C GLU A 256 -11.76 10.75 -6.59
N ILE A 257 -12.25 10.66 -5.36
CA ILE A 257 -12.96 9.49 -4.86
C ILE A 257 -14.46 9.79 -4.82
N ASP A 258 -15.15 9.32 -5.84
CA ASP A 258 -16.60 9.47 -6.00
C ASP A 258 -17.34 8.29 -5.34
N MET A 259 -17.91 8.55 -4.16
CA MET A 259 -18.65 7.53 -3.42
C MET A 259 -20.00 7.20 -4.06
N ASP A 260 -20.60 8.11 -4.80
CA ASP A 260 -21.84 7.85 -5.53
C ASP A 260 -21.58 6.83 -6.65
N ARG A 261 -20.48 6.99 -7.40
CA ARG A 261 -20.02 5.99 -8.39
C ARG A 261 -19.81 4.61 -7.77
N LEU A 262 -19.22 4.52 -6.58
CA LEU A 262 -19.06 3.26 -5.87
C LEU A 262 -20.42 2.64 -5.52
N GLN A 263 -21.35 3.42 -4.98
CA GLN A 263 -22.68 2.94 -4.61
C GLN A 263 -23.51 2.54 -5.83
N ASP A 264 -23.42 3.30 -6.92
CA ASP A 264 -24.08 2.99 -8.18
C ASP A 264 -23.56 1.67 -8.76
N THR A 265 -22.23 1.48 -8.78
CA THR A 265 -21.63 0.22 -9.22
C THR A 265 -22.14 -0.99 -8.42
N ARG A 266 -22.23 -0.84 -7.10
CA ARG A 266 -22.73 -1.91 -6.19
C ARG A 266 -24.25 -2.14 -6.30
N ARG A 267 -25.02 -1.10 -6.64
CA ARG A 267 -26.46 -1.20 -6.85
C ARG A 267 -26.78 -1.86 -8.17
N ASP A 268 -26.11 -1.40 -9.25
CA ASP A 268 -26.44 -1.80 -10.61
C ASP A 268 -25.92 -3.21 -10.95
N MET A 269 -24.81 -3.61 -10.33
CA MET A 269 -24.27 -4.98 -10.40
C MET A 269 -24.01 -5.56 -9.00
N PRO A 270 -25.05 -6.04 -8.29
CA PRO A 270 -24.95 -6.40 -6.88
C PRO A 270 -24.24 -7.75 -6.64
N VAL A 271 -22.98 -7.87 -7.10
CA VAL A 271 -22.15 -9.10 -7.06
C VAL A 271 -22.08 -9.65 -5.64
N GLN A 272 -21.98 -8.77 -4.64
CA GLN A 272 -21.85 -9.19 -3.25
C GLN A 272 -23.12 -9.84 -2.70
N LYS A 273 -24.30 -9.44 -3.20
CA LYS A 273 -25.59 -10.07 -2.87
C LYS A 273 -25.78 -11.42 -3.59
N HIS A 274 -25.12 -11.61 -4.73
CA HIS A 274 -25.16 -12.85 -5.50
C HIS A 274 -24.18 -13.90 -5.00
N ARG A 275 -23.24 -13.54 -4.12
CA ARG A 275 -22.30 -14.50 -3.53
C ARG A 275 -23.06 -15.54 -2.73
N ARG A 276 -22.64 -16.80 -2.92
CA ARG A 276 -23.18 -17.92 -2.15
C ARG A 276 -22.57 -17.96 -0.75
N GLU A 277 -23.22 -18.66 0.15
CA GLU A 277 -22.71 -18.90 1.50
C GLU A 277 -21.36 -19.62 1.49
N LYS A 278 -20.61 -19.46 2.58
CA LYS A 278 -19.25 -19.98 2.70
C LYS A 278 -19.15 -21.48 2.37
N GLY A 279 -20.12 -22.30 2.80
CA GLY A 279 -20.15 -23.72 2.53
C GLY A 279 -20.21 -24.12 1.05
N PHE A 280 -20.78 -23.26 0.20
CA PHE A 280 -20.84 -23.52 -1.25
C PHE A 280 -19.45 -23.59 -1.90
N TYR A 281 -18.49 -22.83 -1.41
CA TYR A 281 -17.13 -22.72 -2.00
C TYR A 281 -16.14 -23.75 -1.45
N PHE A 282 -16.47 -24.44 -0.34
CA PHE A 282 -15.58 -25.35 0.36
C PHE A 282 -16.06 -26.79 0.40
N SER A 283 -17.04 -27.15 -0.44
CA SER A 283 -17.63 -28.50 -0.50
C SER A 283 -17.12 -29.28 -1.72
N LEU A 284 -15.85 -29.16 -2.06
CA LEU A 284 -15.21 -29.94 -3.14
C LEU A 284 -14.39 -31.14 -2.58
N ASP A 285 -14.80 -31.68 -1.42
CA ASP A 285 -14.23 -32.90 -0.85
C ASP A 285 -14.78 -34.16 -1.55
#